data_fb132726e31e9ea7195b8b65eac8ba6b
#
_entry.id   fb132726e31e9ea7195b8b65eac8ba6b
#
_cell.length_a   1.000
_cell.length_b   1.000
_cell.length_c   1.000
_cell.angle_alpha   90.00
_cell.angle_beta   90.00
_cell.angle_gamma   90.00
#
_symmetry.space_group_name_H-M   'P 1'
#
loop_
_entity.id
_entity.type
_entity.pdbx_description
1 polymer ?
#
loop_
_entity_poly.entity_id
_entity_poly.type
_entity_poly.pdbx_seq_one_letter_code
_entity_poly.pdbx_strand_id
1 'polypeptide(L)'
;EYYKLNATVTAEVMNKSFNYNENDVVKFKVEQADTDTQKLEVASASIDVSSLGGSSAMPIEPELQAVTISATTDTALGIKTLPITVTDQYGNKFSTTVDVEITDRVKKNENDFDWDEAVVYFMMTDRFFDGNESNNTASGTDTYGDNPGLYHGGDFAGVTAKLDYLQDLGVNTIWLTPIVKNIAGVTVTDEGSEDVPYNAAYHGYWASDFT
;
A
#
# COMPACT_ATOMS: atom_id res chain seq x y z
N GLU A 1 36.94 6.69 33.18
CA GLU A 1 37.00 5.49 34.03
C GLU A 1 36.05 4.42 33.48
N TYR A 2 36.51 3.18 33.50
CA TYR A 2 35.69 2.03 33.05
C TYR A 2 35.06 1.37 34.27
N TYR A 3 33.75 1.34 34.32
CA TYR A 3 33.00 0.62 35.34
C TYR A 3 32.33 -0.60 34.72
N LYS A 4 32.57 -1.76 35.25
CA LYS A 4 31.88 -2.98 34.89
C LYS A 4 30.56 -3.04 35.62
N LEU A 5 29.45 -2.83 34.92
CA LEU A 5 28.11 -2.97 35.47
C LEU A 5 27.53 -4.36 35.13
N ASN A 6 26.57 -4.79 35.95
CA ASN A 6 25.83 -6.02 35.71
C ASN A 6 24.34 -5.67 35.52
N ALA A 7 23.80 -6.10 34.41
CA ALA A 7 22.40 -5.87 34.10
C ALA A 7 21.80 -7.03 33.29
N THR A 8 20.52 -7.19 33.43
CA THR A 8 19.72 -8.11 32.63
C THR A 8 18.86 -7.31 31.67
N VAL A 9 18.86 -7.70 30.41
CA VAL A 9 17.95 -7.14 29.39
C VAL A 9 16.87 -8.16 29.10
N THR A 10 15.63 -7.71 29.17
CA THR A 10 14.46 -8.48 28.74
C THR A 10 13.81 -7.78 27.56
N ALA A 11 13.17 -8.54 26.69
CA ALA A 11 12.45 -7.99 25.54
C ALA A 11 11.13 -8.72 25.33
N GLU A 12 10.18 -8.00 24.80
CA GLU A 12 8.86 -8.51 24.41
C GLU A 12 8.40 -7.89 23.09
N VAL A 13 7.55 -8.59 22.39
CA VAL A 13 6.86 -8.14 21.20
C VAL A 13 5.37 -8.01 21.52
N MET A 14 4.70 -6.97 21.00
CA MET A 14 3.29 -6.69 21.35
C MET A 14 2.35 -7.77 20.80
N ASN A 15 2.51 -8.13 19.53
CA ASN A 15 1.75 -9.21 18.90
C ASN A 15 2.74 -10.30 18.51
N LYS A 16 2.60 -11.47 19.02
CA LYS A 16 3.59 -12.56 18.80
C LYS A 16 3.74 -12.98 17.35
N SER A 17 2.81 -12.57 16.48
CA SER A 17 2.83 -12.87 15.05
C SER A 17 2.30 -11.69 14.23
N PHE A 18 2.85 -11.51 13.03
CA PHE A 18 2.38 -10.54 12.03
C PHE A 18 2.80 -10.98 10.62
N ASN A 19 2.19 -10.41 9.59
CA ASN A 19 2.54 -10.63 8.20
C ASN A 19 3.22 -9.38 7.58
N TYR A 20 3.71 -9.46 6.34
CA TYR A 20 4.46 -8.38 5.68
C TYR A 20 3.68 -7.07 5.49
N ASN A 21 2.34 -7.05 5.65
CA ASN A 21 1.50 -5.84 5.58
C ASN A 21 1.22 -5.24 6.95
N GLU A 22 1.68 -5.86 8.00
CA GLU A 22 1.49 -5.43 9.36
C GLU A 22 2.82 -5.00 9.97
N ASN A 23 2.74 -4.26 11.05
CA ASN A 23 3.89 -3.89 11.86
C ASN A 23 3.68 -4.39 13.28
N ASP A 24 4.77 -4.64 13.96
CA ASP A 24 4.73 -4.94 15.38
C ASP A 24 5.72 -4.05 16.14
N VAL A 25 5.60 -4.02 17.44
CA VAL A 25 6.45 -3.22 18.31
C VAL A 25 7.21 -4.14 19.25
N VAL A 26 8.54 -4.04 19.20
CA VAL A 26 9.44 -4.66 20.16
C VAL A 26 9.78 -3.64 21.25
N LYS A 27 9.66 -4.06 22.51
CA LYS A 27 10.08 -3.30 23.68
C LYS A 27 11.18 -4.05 24.40
N PHE A 28 12.10 -3.32 25.01
CA PHE A 28 13.09 -3.91 25.91
C PHE A 28 13.07 -3.18 27.26
N LYS A 29 13.58 -3.86 28.27
CA LYS A 29 13.79 -3.33 29.62
C LYS A 29 15.15 -3.74 30.12
N VAL A 30 15.86 -2.83 30.77
CA VAL A 30 17.13 -3.09 31.42
C VAL A 30 16.93 -3.05 32.94
N GLU A 31 17.33 -4.12 33.61
CA GLU A 31 17.32 -4.22 35.08
C GLU A 31 18.76 -4.36 35.58
N GLN A 32 19.22 -3.33 36.25
CA GLN A 32 20.56 -3.29 36.84
C GLN A 32 20.60 -4.13 38.14
N ALA A 33 21.71 -4.79 38.38
CA ALA A 33 21.90 -5.52 39.65
C ALA A 33 22.04 -4.56 40.83
N ASP A 34 21.42 -4.88 41.97
CA ASP A 34 21.43 -4.09 43.18
C ASP A 34 22.82 -3.95 43.81
N THR A 35 23.79 -4.77 43.38
CA THR A 35 25.18 -4.74 43.88
C THR A 35 26.04 -3.66 43.25
N ASP A 36 25.58 -3.03 42.18
CA ASP A 36 26.34 -2.01 41.47
C ASP A 36 26.23 -0.65 42.17
N THR A 37 27.35 0.02 42.31
CA THR A 37 27.43 1.33 42.98
C THR A 37 27.19 2.52 42.07
N GLN A 38 27.30 2.27 40.75
CA GLN A 38 27.06 3.28 39.71
C GLN A 38 25.75 2.98 39.01
N LYS A 39 24.98 4.04 38.75
CA LYS A 39 23.72 3.93 38.00
C LYS A 39 24.00 3.62 36.51
N LEU A 40 23.31 2.66 35.97
CA LEU A 40 23.34 2.36 34.56
C LEU A 40 22.46 3.35 33.79
N GLU A 41 23.02 3.91 32.72
CA GLU A 41 22.27 4.69 31.73
C GLU A 41 22.47 4.05 30.33
N VAL A 42 21.42 3.88 29.60
CA VAL A 42 21.50 3.31 28.23
C VAL A 42 22.03 4.38 27.29
N ALA A 43 23.22 4.16 26.74
CA ALA A 43 23.83 5.06 25.76
C ALA A 43 23.37 4.76 24.33
N SER A 44 23.15 3.47 24.00
CA SER A 44 22.60 3.05 22.72
C SER A 44 21.95 1.68 22.81
N ALA A 45 20.99 1.44 21.94
CA ALA A 45 20.38 0.14 21.75
C ALA A 45 20.13 -0.13 20.27
N SER A 46 20.20 -1.39 19.88
CA SER A 46 19.93 -1.84 18.52
C SER A 46 19.30 -3.22 18.49
N ILE A 47 18.53 -3.48 17.43
CA ILE A 47 17.94 -4.79 17.12
C ILE A 47 18.41 -5.24 15.74
N ASP A 48 18.73 -6.53 15.62
CA ASP A 48 19.00 -7.16 14.31
C ASP A 48 17.69 -7.66 13.73
N VAL A 49 17.23 -6.99 12.66
CA VAL A 49 16.03 -7.35 11.90
C VAL A 49 16.38 -7.84 10.48
N SER A 50 17.62 -8.29 10.26
CA SER A 50 18.06 -8.83 8.96
C SER A 50 17.25 -10.06 8.52
N SER A 51 16.80 -10.87 9.47
CA SER A 51 15.90 -12.00 9.19
C SER A 51 14.48 -11.59 8.74
N LEU A 52 14.13 -10.32 8.87
CA LEU A 52 12.90 -9.71 8.37
C LEU A 52 13.10 -8.92 7.07
N GLY A 53 14.32 -8.95 6.51
CA GLY A 53 14.70 -8.17 5.32
C GLY A 53 15.22 -6.77 5.63
N GLY A 54 15.43 -6.44 6.91
CA GLY A 54 15.90 -5.13 7.36
C GLY A 54 17.38 -5.07 7.73
N SER A 55 17.76 -4.11 8.57
CA SER A 55 19.13 -3.87 9.03
C SER A 55 19.55 -4.87 10.11
N SER A 56 20.83 -5.29 10.10
CA SER A 56 21.44 -6.08 11.19
C SER A 56 21.73 -5.26 12.46
N ALA A 57 21.54 -3.93 12.43
CA ALA A 57 21.75 -3.03 13.56
C ALA A 57 20.80 -1.84 13.49
N MET A 58 19.50 -2.10 13.48
CA MET A 58 18.48 -1.06 13.50
C MET A 58 18.47 -0.39 14.87
N PRO A 59 18.65 0.94 14.94
CA PRO A 59 18.72 1.64 16.23
C PRO A 59 17.37 1.63 16.94
N ILE A 60 17.44 1.54 18.28
CA ILE A 60 16.29 1.74 19.17
C ILE A 60 16.58 2.98 20.01
N GLU A 61 15.66 3.93 20.04
CA GLU A 61 15.77 5.12 20.88
C GLU A 61 15.83 4.73 22.36
N PRO A 62 16.92 5.04 23.09
CA PRO A 62 17.11 4.58 24.48
C PRO A 62 16.02 5.06 25.42
N GLU A 63 15.47 6.25 25.19
CA GLU A 63 14.42 6.84 26.02
C GLU A 63 13.07 6.15 25.84
N LEU A 64 12.76 5.73 24.61
CA LEU A 64 11.51 5.04 24.29
C LEU A 64 11.55 3.57 24.65
N GLN A 65 12.74 2.95 24.60
CA GLN A 65 12.97 1.52 24.80
C GLN A 65 12.06 0.64 23.93
N ALA A 66 11.66 1.16 22.77
CA ALA A 66 10.74 0.53 21.85
C ALA A 66 11.08 0.87 20.41
N VAL A 67 10.77 -0.05 19.50
CA VAL A 67 10.95 0.14 18.05
C VAL A 67 9.88 -0.62 17.30
N THR A 68 9.40 -0.03 16.20
CA THR A 68 8.50 -0.70 15.25
C THR A 68 9.32 -1.57 14.31
N ILE A 69 8.90 -2.82 14.14
CA ILE A 69 9.46 -3.77 13.19
C ILE A 69 8.44 -4.11 12.12
N SER A 70 8.93 -4.42 10.92
CA SER A 70 8.14 -4.87 9.78
C SER A 70 8.87 -5.98 9.03
N ALA A 71 8.13 -6.81 8.31
CA ALA A 71 8.68 -7.81 7.40
C ALA A 71 8.53 -7.34 5.94
N THR A 72 9.33 -7.89 5.03
CA THR A 72 9.18 -7.70 3.59
C THR A 72 8.43 -8.88 2.98
N THR A 73 7.94 -8.71 1.75
CA THR A 73 7.28 -9.79 0.98
C THR A 73 8.18 -11.02 0.78
N ASP A 74 9.51 -10.83 0.79
CA ASP A 74 10.49 -11.90 0.63
C ASP A 74 10.87 -12.56 1.96
N THR A 75 10.32 -12.09 3.08
CA THR A 75 10.61 -12.68 4.39
C THR A 75 10.00 -14.08 4.48
N ALA A 76 10.83 -15.08 4.72
CA ALA A 76 10.37 -16.44 4.89
C ALA A 76 9.46 -16.59 6.12
N LEU A 77 8.37 -17.35 5.98
CA LEU A 77 7.43 -17.62 7.07
C LEU A 77 8.07 -18.36 8.26
N GLY A 78 7.39 -18.32 9.40
CA GLY A 78 7.77 -18.98 10.63
C GLY A 78 8.53 -18.10 11.62
N ILE A 79 9.02 -18.70 12.69
CA ILE A 79 9.64 -17.99 13.82
C ILE A 79 10.97 -17.37 13.40
N LYS A 80 11.15 -16.10 13.77
CA LYS A 80 12.39 -15.33 13.63
C LYS A 80 12.84 -14.89 15.02
N THR A 81 14.08 -15.20 15.35
CA THR A 81 14.72 -14.72 16.57
C THR A 81 15.48 -13.43 16.26
N LEU A 82 15.13 -12.36 16.96
CA LEU A 82 15.69 -11.03 16.76
C LEU A 82 16.62 -10.66 17.91
N PRO A 83 17.95 -10.60 17.69
CA PRO A 83 18.90 -10.17 18.70
C PRO A 83 18.79 -8.69 19.03
N ILE A 84 18.84 -8.35 20.30
CA ILE A 84 18.89 -6.99 20.82
C ILE A 84 20.17 -6.79 21.59
N THR A 85 20.88 -5.70 21.31
CA THR A 85 22.09 -5.29 22.02
C THR A 85 21.88 -3.91 22.64
N VAL A 86 22.15 -3.80 23.92
CA VAL A 86 22.11 -2.54 24.69
C VAL A 86 23.52 -2.23 25.16
N THR A 87 23.94 -0.98 25.02
CA THR A 87 25.25 -0.51 25.48
C THR A 87 25.03 0.63 26.49
N ASP A 88 25.69 0.55 27.65
CA ASP A 88 25.63 1.59 28.66
C ASP A 88 26.65 2.72 28.39
N GLN A 89 26.61 3.75 29.24
CA GLN A 89 27.50 4.93 29.17
C GLN A 89 28.98 4.59 29.36
N TYR A 90 29.32 3.40 29.85
CA TYR A 90 30.71 2.95 30.06
C TYR A 90 31.17 1.98 28.98
N GLY A 91 30.30 1.64 28.02
CA GLY A 91 30.59 0.69 26.92
C GLY A 91 30.35 -0.77 27.27
N ASN A 92 29.73 -1.10 28.42
CA ASN A 92 29.30 -2.46 28.70
C ASN A 92 28.15 -2.85 27.78
N LYS A 93 28.17 -4.08 27.26
CA LYS A 93 27.15 -4.59 26.35
C LYS A 93 26.32 -5.68 27.02
N PHE A 94 25.03 -5.56 26.89
CA PHE A 94 24.03 -6.50 27.36
C PHE A 94 23.20 -6.96 26.18
N SER A 95 22.83 -8.24 26.13
CA SER A 95 22.11 -8.80 24.99
C SER A 95 20.92 -9.61 25.44
N THR A 96 19.91 -9.65 24.61
CA THR A 96 18.76 -10.54 24.72
C THR A 96 18.25 -10.87 23.32
N THR A 97 17.26 -11.72 23.24
CA THR A 97 16.56 -12.04 21.99
C THR A 97 15.05 -11.98 22.20
N VAL A 98 14.32 -11.73 21.15
CA VAL A 98 12.87 -11.87 21.12
C VAL A 98 12.46 -12.67 19.89
N ASP A 99 11.50 -13.54 20.04
CA ASP A 99 10.95 -14.34 18.95
C ASP A 99 9.66 -13.70 18.44
N VAL A 100 9.52 -13.68 17.12
CA VAL A 100 8.31 -13.25 16.42
C VAL A 100 8.00 -14.27 15.32
N GLU A 101 6.74 -14.57 15.10
CA GLU A 101 6.30 -15.46 14.04
C GLU A 101 5.84 -14.65 12.83
N ILE A 102 6.46 -14.89 11.68
CA ILE A 102 6.00 -14.35 10.41
C ILE A 102 4.99 -15.32 9.83
N THR A 103 3.75 -14.84 9.71
CA THR A 103 2.63 -15.60 9.18
C THR A 103 2.36 -15.24 7.73
N ASP A 104 1.73 -16.16 7.03
CA ASP A 104 1.20 -15.86 5.71
C ASP A 104 0.03 -14.86 5.84
N ARG A 105 -0.21 -14.13 4.78
CA ARG A 105 -1.38 -13.27 4.69
C ARG A 105 -2.63 -14.14 4.69
N VAL A 106 -3.49 -13.96 5.68
CA VAL A 106 -4.73 -14.72 5.77
C VAL A 106 -5.71 -14.18 4.75
N LYS A 107 -5.79 -14.82 3.58
CA LYS A 107 -6.97 -14.72 2.73
C LYS A 107 -8.12 -15.41 3.47
N LYS A 108 -9.22 -14.71 3.68
CA LYS A 108 -10.41 -15.29 4.34
C LYS A 108 -10.97 -16.48 3.56
N ASN A 109 -10.80 -16.46 2.24
CA ASN A 109 -11.05 -17.56 1.30
C ASN A 109 -10.27 -17.30 0.00
N GLU A 110 -10.17 -18.31 -0.88
CA GLU A 110 -9.43 -18.23 -2.16
C GLU A 110 -9.97 -17.18 -3.14
N ASN A 111 -11.19 -16.70 -2.93
CA ASN A 111 -11.85 -15.71 -3.78
C ASN A 111 -11.82 -14.30 -3.16
N ASP A 112 -11.21 -14.11 -1.99
CA ASP A 112 -11.12 -12.78 -1.40
C ASP A 112 -10.15 -11.91 -2.22
N PHE A 113 -10.67 -10.76 -2.65
CA PHE A 113 -9.90 -9.76 -3.35
C PHE A 113 -8.87 -9.13 -2.41
N ASP A 114 -7.65 -9.00 -2.91
CA ASP A 114 -6.56 -8.39 -2.21
C ASP A 114 -5.97 -7.24 -3.04
N TRP A 115 -5.94 -6.04 -2.48
CA TRP A 115 -5.41 -4.86 -3.16
C TRP A 115 -3.93 -4.98 -3.52
N ASP A 116 -3.14 -5.75 -2.78
CA ASP A 116 -1.72 -5.96 -3.09
C ASP A 116 -1.52 -6.87 -4.30
N GLU A 117 -2.55 -7.64 -4.67
CA GLU A 117 -2.58 -8.48 -5.86
C GLU A 117 -3.36 -7.83 -7.02
N ALA A 118 -3.77 -6.56 -6.85
CA ALA A 118 -4.56 -5.86 -7.85
C ALA A 118 -3.75 -5.55 -9.11
N VAL A 119 -4.17 -6.12 -10.23
CA VAL A 119 -3.74 -5.72 -11.58
C VAL A 119 -4.83 -4.82 -12.14
N VAL A 120 -4.61 -3.50 -12.03
CA VAL A 120 -5.62 -2.49 -12.35
C VAL A 120 -5.54 -2.11 -13.81
N TYR A 121 -6.66 -2.23 -14.53
CA TYR A 121 -6.84 -1.65 -15.86
C TYR A 121 -7.70 -0.38 -15.74
N PHE A 122 -7.06 0.79 -15.91
CA PHE A 122 -7.78 2.06 -15.99
C PHE A 122 -8.31 2.28 -17.39
N MET A 123 -9.63 2.49 -17.54
CA MET A 123 -10.24 2.69 -18.85
C MET A 123 -11.20 3.88 -18.86
N MET A 124 -11.25 4.51 -20.01
CA MET A 124 -12.32 5.41 -20.40
C MET A 124 -13.35 4.60 -21.19
N THR A 125 -14.55 4.43 -20.64
CA THR A 125 -15.60 3.56 -21.19
C THR A 125 -15.85 3.84 -22.67
N ASP A 126 -16.02 5.10 -23.03
CA ASP A 126 -16.28 5.56 -24.40
C ASP A 126 -15.21 5.11 -25.42
N ARG A 127 -13.95 4.97 -24.97
CA ARG A 127 -12.80 4.66 -25.84
C ARG A 127 -12.43 3.18 -25.85
N PHE A 128 -13.14 2.34 -25.09
CA PHE A 128 -12.74 0.96 -24.90
C PHE A 128 -13.32 0.02 -25.96
N PHE A 129 -14.63 -0.13 -26.00
CA PHE A 129 -15.30 -0.97 -26.98
C PHE A 129 -16.78 -0.61 -27.08
N ASP A 130 -17.28 -0.42 -28.31
CA ASP A 130 -18.69 -0.22 -28.60
C ASP A 130 -19.40 -1.58 -28.64
N GLY A 131 -20.27 -1.82 -27.68
CA GLY A 131 -21.05 -3.06 -27.57
C GLY A 131 -22.49 -2.91 -28.06
N ASN A 132 -22.97 -1.65 -28.24
CA ASN A 132 -24.33 -1.37 -28.67
C ASN A 132 -24.42 -0.05 -29.46
N GLU A 133 -24.24 -0.13 -30.76
CA GLU A 133 -24.28 1.05 -31.65
C GLU A 133 -25.57 1.87 -31.56
N SER A 134 -26.67 1.29 -31.03
CA SER A 134 -27.96 2.02 -30.96
C SER A 134 -27.99 3.12 -29.90
N ASN A 135 -27.05 3.17 -28.97
CA ASN A 135 -26.95 4.19 -27.92
C ASN A 135 -25.93 5.31 -28.22
N ASN A 136 -25.15 5.23 -29.29
CA ASN A 136 -24.04 6.12 -29.62
C ASN A 136 -24.44 7.60 -29.72
N THR A 137 -25.66 7.91 -30.05
CA THR A 137 -26.21 9.28 -30.16
C THR A 137 -27.10 9.68 -29.00
N ALA A 138 -27.04 8.96 -27.86
CA ALA A 138 -27.91 9.22 -26.71
C ALA A 138 -27.74 10.62 -26.10
N SER A 139 -26.58 11.23 -26.24
CA SER A 139 -26.29 12.62 -25.78
C SER A 139 -26.52 13.68 -26.84
N GLY A 140 -26.93 13.29 -28.07
CA GLY A 140 -27.17 14.16 -29.23
C GLY A 140 -26.40 13.65 -30.45
N THR A 141 -26.95 13.86 -31.63
CA THR A 141 -26.33 13.38 -32.89
C THR A 141 -25.03 14.11 -33.24
N ASP A 142 -24.84 15.31 -32.72
CA ASP A 142 -23.66 16.16 -32.88
C ASP A 142 -22.51 15.82 -31.90
N THR A 143 -22.78 14.92 -30.96
CA THR A 143 -21.80 14.53 -29.92
C THR A 143 -21.00 13.28 -30.28
N TYR A 144 -21.36 12.57 -31.35
CA TYR A 144 -20.77 11.30 -31.78
C TYR A 144 -20.11 11.42 -33.17
N GLY A 145 -18.94 10.80 -33.35
CA GLY A 145 -18.24 10.76 -34.64
C GLY A 145 -16.73 10.61 -34.50
N ASP A 146 -16.03 10.76 -35.62
CA ASP A 146 -14.58 10.51 -35.72
C ASP A 146 -13.70 11.61 -35.12
N ASN A 147 -14.27 12.75 -34.74
CA ASN A 147 -13.53 13.82 -34.08
C ASN A 147 -13.06 13.34 -32.68
N PRO A 148 -11.76 13.45 -32.33
CA PRO A 148 -11.25 13.02 -31.02
C PRO A 148 -11.96 13.62 -29.81
N GLY A 149 -12.60 14.79 -29.95
CA GLY A 149 -13.38 15.46 -28.91
C GLY A 149 -14.80 14.95 -28.73
N LEU A 150 -15.28 14.03 -29.57
CA LEU A 150 -16.63 13.48 -29.52
C LEU A 150 -16.67 12.09 -28.90
N TYR A 151 -17.88 11.59 -28.63
CA TYR A 151 -18.08 10.19 -28.23
C TYR A 151 -17.73 9.25 -29.38
N HIS A 152 -17.14 8.10 -29.05
CA HIS A 152 -16.77 7.04 -29.99
C HIS A 152 -17.57 5.75 -29.77
N GLY A 153 -18.55 5.76 -28.89
CA GLY A 153 -19.55 4.72 -28.74
C GLY A 153 -19.23 3.62 -27.71
N GLY A 154 -18.06 3.63 -27.11
CA GLY A 154 -17.76 2.66 -26.05
C GLY A 154 -18.76 2.77 -24.90
N ASP A 155 -19.27 1.60 -24.44
CA ASP A 155 -20.33 1.50 -23.46
C ASP A 155 -20.15 0.31 -22.50
N PHE A 156 -21.07 0.14 -21.55
CA PHE A 156 -21.01 -0.97 -20.59
C PHE A 156 -21.27 -2.34 -21.25
N ALA A 157 -22.04 -2.39 -22.34
CA ALA A 157 -22.21 -3.62 -23.09
C ALA A 157 -20.86 -4.05 -23.70
N GLY A 158 -20.09 -3.08 -24.20
CA GLY A 158 -18.74 -3.27 -24.71
C GLY A 158 -17.76 -3.72 -23.64
N VAL A 159 -17.77 -3.09 -22.46
CA VAL A 159 -16.95 -3.52 -21.32
C VAL A 159 -17.29 -4.97 -20.96
N THR A 160 -18.57 -5.30 -20.83
CA THR A 160 -19.04 -6.65 -20.50
C THR A 160 -18.59 -7.69 -21.54
N ALA A 161 -18.70 -7.34 -22.81
CA ALA A 161 -18.29 -8.22 -23.92
C ALA A 161 -16.76 -8.51 -23.96
N LYS A 162 -15.97 -7.67 -23.27
CA LYS A 162 -14.51 -7.77 -23.24
C LYS A 162 -13.94 -8.21 -21.88
N LEU A 163 -14.77 -8.67 -20.95
CA LEU A 163 -14.28 -9.14 -19.63
C LEU A 163 -13.32 -10.32 -19.75
N ASP A 164 -13.61 -11.28 -20.64
CA ASP A 164 -12.72 -12.42 -20.87
C ASP A 164 -11.34 -11.95 -21.39
N TYR A 165 -11.33 -10.98 -22.32
CA TYR A 165 -10.08 -10.38 -22.80
C TYR A 165 -9.27 -9.75 -21.67
N LEU A 166 -9.92 -9.01 -20.77
CA LEU A 166 -9.26 -8.40 -19.62
C LEU A 166 -8.74 -9.46 -18.65
N GLN A 167 -9.51 -10.52 -18.42
CA GLN A 167 -9.10 -11.65 -17.59
C GLN A 167 -7.89 -12.39 -18.19
N ASP A 168 -7.87 -12.64 -19.49
CA ASP A 168 -6.75 -13.27 -20.19
C ASP A 168 -5.47 -12.40 -20.14
N LEU A 169 -5.64 -11.07 -20.05
CA LEU A 169 -4.55 -10.13 -19.85
C LEU A 169 -4.01 -10.13 -18.41
N GLY A 170 -4.68 -10.84 -17.49
CA GLY A 170 -4.34 -10.89 -16.07
C GLY A 170 -4.94 -9.77 -15.23
N VAL A 171 -5.85 -8.97 -15.78
CA VAL A 171 -6.56 -7.91 -15.06
C VAL A 171 -7.58 -8.51 -14.10
N ASN A 172 -7.53 -8.11 -12.84
CA ASN A 172 -8.50 -8.48 -11.82
C ASN A 172 -9.25 -7.29 -11.20
N THR A 173 -8.88 -6.07 -11.63
CA THR A 173 -9.46 -4.82 -11.13
C THR A 173 -9.66 -3.84 -12.27
N ILE A 174 -10.87 -3.33 -12.42
CA ILE A 174 -11.20 -2.32 -13.44
C ILE A 174 -11.44 -0.97 -12.74
N TRP A 175 -10.74 0.07 -13.21
CA TRP A 175 -10.97 1.45 -12.81
C TRP A 175 -11.57 2.22 -13.98
N LEU A 176 -12.84 2.61 -13.87
CA LEU A 176 -13.52 3.39 -14.90
C LEU A 176 -13.35 4.89 -14.64
N THR A 177 -13.32 5.69 -15.72
CA THR A 177 -13.64 7.13 -15.59
C THR A 177 -15.06 7.29 -15.06
N PRO A 178 -15.44 8.47 -14.49
CA PRO A 178 -16.75 8.63 -13.86
C PRO A 178 -17.91 8.21 -14.76
N ILE A 179 -18.84 7.45 -14.19
CA ILE A 179 -19.98 6.82 -14.89
C ILE A 179 -21.33 7.51 -14.61
N VAL A 180 -21.29 8.63 -13.91
CA VAL A 180 -22.47 9.43 -13.60
C VAL A 180 -22.98 10.16 -14.85
N LYS A 181 -24.21 10.68 -14.81
CA LYS A 181 -24.77 11.45 -15.91
C LYS A 181 -23.95 12.71 -16.17
N ASN A 182 -23.47 12.87 -17.39
CA ASN A 182 -22.73 14.04 -17.82
C ASN A 182 -23.64 15.08 -18.48
N ILE A 183 -23.10 16.29 -18.72
CA ILE A 183 -23.76 17.31 -19.51
C ILE A 183 -24.05 16.78 -20.92
N ALA A 184 -25.17 17.22 -21.49
CA ALA A 184 -25.53 16.91 -22.86
C ALA A 184 -24.92 17.92 -23.85
N GLY A 185 -24.74 17.49 -25.10
CA GLY A 185 -24.21 18.33 -26.17
C GLY A 185 -22.70 18.49 -26.16
N VAL A 186 -22.20 19.43 -26.93
CA VAL A 186 -20.79 19.78 -27.08
C VAL A 186 -20.49 21.13 -26.45
N THR A 187 -19.30 21.26 -25.89
CA THR A 187 -18.77 22.57 -25.44
C THR A 187 -17.74 23.06 -26.46
N VAL A 188 -17.68 24.36 -26.64
CA VAL A 188 -16.67 25.06 -27.45
C VAL A 188 -15.59 25.55 -26.49
N THR A 189 -14.38 25.08 -26.63
CA THR A 189 -13.28 25.38 -25.69
C THR A 189 -12.46 26.60 -26.08
N ASP A 190 -12.64 27.16 -27.30
CA ASP A 190 -11.94 28.37 -27.75
C ASP A 190 -12.80 29.15 -28.74
N GLU A 191 -13.54 30.18 -28.24
CA GLU A 191 -14.37 31.05 -29.04
C GLU A 191 -13.52 32.04 -29.84
N GLY A 192 -12.80 31.62 -30.85
CA GLY A 192 -12.00 32.52 -31.67
C GLY A 192 -10.99 31.84 -32.56
N SER A 193 -10.86 30.53 -32.44
CA SER A 193 -10.03 29.72 -33.32
C SER A 193 -10.84 29.19 -34.51
N GLU A 194 -10.27 29.23 -35.71
CA GLU A 194 -10.87 28.59 -36.91
C GLU A 194 -10.97 27.06 -36.76
N ASP A 195 -10.18 26.48 -35.86
CA ASP A 195 -10.23 25.06 -35.45
C ASP A 195 -10.80 24.96 -34.04
N VAL A 196 -12.10 25.23 -33.87
CA VAL A 196 -12.77 25.08 -32.58
C VAL A 196 -12.91 23.60 -32.25
N PRO A 197 -12.21 23.08 -31.21
CA PRO A 197 -12.42 21.70 -30.79
C PRO A 197 -13.80 21.58 -30.11
N TYR A 198 -14.73 20.94 -30.77
CA TYR A 198 -15.97 20.49 -30.14
C TYR A 198 -15.63 19.36 -29.18
N ASN A 199 -15.96 19.55 -27.89
CA ASN A 199 -15.76 18.53 -26.87
C ASN A 199 -17.10 18.09 -26.28
N ALA A 200 -17.40 16.82 -26.45
CA ALA A 200 -18.42 16.13 -25.68
C ALA A 200 -17.83 15.62 -24.35
N ALA A 201 -18.68 15.24 -23.40
CA ALA A 201 -18.26 14.76 -22.07
C ALA A 201 -17.84 13.28 -22.06
N TYR A 202 -17.25 12.78 -23.15
CA TYR A 202 -16.88 11.36 -23.35
C TYR A 202 -15.99 10.78 -22.25
N HIS A 203 -15.22 11.64 -21.56
CA HIS A 203 -14.32 11.25 -20.48
C HIS A 203 -15.03 11.03 -19.13
N GLY A 204 -16.30 11.45 -18.98
CA GLY A 204 -17.08 11.25 -17.76
C GLY A 204 -16.92 12.29 -16.64
N TYR A 205 -16.02 13.28 -16.79
CA TYR A 205 -15.70 14.24 -15.71
C TYR A 205 -16.59 15.50 -15.69
N TRP A 206 -17.51 15.66 -16.62
CA TRP A 206 -18.46 16.79 -16.64
C TRP A 206 -19.83 16.37 -16.13
N ALA A 207 -19.84 15.88 -14.89
CA ALA A 207 -21.06 15.40 -14.26
C ALA A 207 -22.10 16.50 -14.13
N SER A 208 -23.33 16.21 -14.58
CA SER A 208 -24.51 17.05 -14.39
C SER A 208 -25.45 16.52 -13.31
N ASP A 209 -25.32 15.24 -12.97
CA ASP A 209 -26.13 14.58 -11.94
C ASP A 209 -25.29 13.44 -11.33
N PHE A 210 -25.27 13.35 -10.00
CA PHE A 210 -24.57 12.32 -9.24
C PHE A 210 -25.50 11.26 -8.63
N THR A 211 -26.80 11.34 -8.91
CA THR A 211 -27.82 10.42 -8.38
C THR A 211 -28.28 9.40 -9.41
#